data_17c4e1d93371ad73b0cd7546720ead33
#
_entry.id   17c4e1d93371ad73b0cd7546720ead33
#
_cell.length_a   1.000
_cell.length_b   1.000
_cell.length_c   1.000
_cell.angle_alpha   90.00
_cell.angle_beta   90.00
_cell.angle_gamma   90.00
#
_symmetry.space_group_name_H-M   'P 1'
#
loop_
_entity.id
_entity.type
_entity.pdbx_description
1 polymer ?
#
loop_
_entity_poly.entity_id
_entity_poly.type
_entity_poly.pdbx_seq_one_letter_code
_entity_poly.pdbx_strand_id
1 'polypeptide(L)'
;MKTVPDPTIPMRALLAGARRKQPALLSLTQQLVRAESPSDDKAAVDACVALAAAHGKALGGRIKIHRQREFGDVLEVRFGPRPQRPKADKSEAGKDSAGPVLLLGHLDTVWPLGTLATMPCRIADGRMWGPGTLDMKAGVAMAFIAIEMLIEARLLKHEIVLLLNSDEEVGSTASRPITERLAAECAAVYVLEPAQGLAYKTARKGIGNWRIDVTGVAAHAGVDFEKGASAIKEMVRVVETVSGWTDLKRGLTVNVGLAGGGTRTNVIPAHAWVEVDGRIARKADAARIERKFSALKPVDKRCTIAVTGGIDRPPMERTRGTVRLYRRARNLAAELGFRLDEAATGGASDGNFTSALGIPTLDGMGAVGEGAHARHESVLIEHLAPRTALLAALCSTGGST
;
A
#
# COMPACT_ATOMS: atom_id res chain seq x y z
N MET A 1 -10.83 38.17 19.10
CA MET A 1 -11.72 37.20 18.47
C MET A 1 -11.77 35.98 19.37
N LYS A 2 -12.95 35.63 19.91
CA LYS A 2 -13.12 34.42 20.71
C LYS A 2 -13.07 33.22 19.75
N THR A 3 -12.02 32.40 19.86
CA THR A 3 -11.97 31.10 19.19
C THR A 3 -13.12 30.26 19.75
N VAL A 4 -14.08 29.93 18.89
CA VAL A 4 -15.10 28.93 19.20
C VAL A 4 -14.33 27.63 19.43
N PRO A 5 -14.46 26.97 20.60
CA PRO A 5 -13.78 25.68 20.79
C PRO A 5 -14.31 24.70 19.77
N ASP A 6 -13.39 24.03 19.09
CA ASP A 6 -13.67 22.91 18.19
C ASP A 6 -14.55 21.90 18.96
N PRO A 7 -15.68 21.43 18.40
CA PRO A 7 -16.57 20.55 19.12
C PRO A 7 -15.78 19.32 19.57
N THR A 8 -15.63 19.19 20.89
CA THR A 8 -14.85 18.11 21.50
C THR A 8 -15.36 16.77 21.00
N ILE A 9 -14.52 16.05 20.27
CA ILE A 9 -14.87 14.72 19.74
C ILE A 9 -15.19 13.83 20.95
N PRO A 10 -16.36 13.20 21.03
CA PRO A 10 -16.74 12.40 22.18
C PRO A 10 -16.00 11.04 22.19
N MET A 11 -14.69 11.05 22.47
CA MET A 11 -13.82 9.89 22.37
C MET A 11 -14.34 8.65 23.11
N ARG A 12 -14.88 8.83 24.34
CA ARG A 12 -15.50 7.73 25.10
C ARG A 12 -16.75 7.16 24.40
N ALA A 13 -17.55 8.02 23.78
CA ALA A 13 -18.74 7.58 23.03
C ALA A 13 -18.35 6.83 21.75
N LEU A 14 -17.31 7.29 21.04
CA LEU A 14 -16.77 6.58 19.88
C LEU A 14 -16.25 5.19 20.26
N LEU A 15 -15.48 5.07 21.34
CA LEU A 15 -14.99 3.77 21.83
C LEU A 15 -16.14 2.84 22.23
N ALA A 16 -17.12 3.35 22.96
CA ALA A 16 -18.31 2.58 23.33
C ALA A 16 -19.11 2.15 22.09
N GLY A 17 -19.23 3.03 21.08
CA GLY A 17 -19.84 2.73 19.78
C GLY A 17 -19.11 1.62 19.05
N ALA A 18 -17.78 1.71 18.94
CA ALA A 18 -16.95 0.71 18.28
C ALA A 18 -17.07 -0.67 18.97
N ARG A 19 -17.08 -0.70 20.31
CA ARG A 19 -17.30 -1.95 21.07
C ARG A 19 -18.68 -2.56 20.79
N ARG A 20 -19.74 -1.76 20.74
CA ARG A 20 -21.09 -2.26 20.39
C ARG A 20 -21.15 -2.80 18.97
N LYS A 21 -20.41 -2.19 18.03
CA LYS A 21 -20.38 -2.60 16.62
C LYS A 21 -19.34 -3.69 16.32
N GLN A 22 -18.55 -4.12 17.31
CA GLN A 22 -17.56 -5.18 17.09
C GLN A 22 -18.14 -6.48 16.51
N PRO A 23 -19.34 -6.98 16.91
CA PRO A 23 -19.93 -8.13 16.25
C PRO A 23 -20.23 -7.90 14.75
N ALA A 24 -20.70 -6.71 14.38
CA ALA A 24 -20.93 -6.33 12.98
C ALA A 24 -19.62 -6.23 12.19
N LEU A 25 -18.56 -5.66 12.80
CA LEU A 25 -17.21 -5.61 12.23
C LEU A 25 -16.70 -7.02 11.94
N LEU A 26 -16.78 -7.92 12.90
CA LEU A 26 -16.36 -9.31 12.73
C LEU A 26 -17.15 -10.03 11.64
N SER A 27 -18.48 -9.83 11.61
CA SER A 27 -19.35 -10.40 10.57
C SER A 27 -18.98 -9.88 9.17
N LEU A 28 -18.77 -8.57 9.00
CA LEU A 28 -18.37 -8.00 7.71
C LEU A 28 -17.00 -8.51 7.29
N THR A 29 -16.04 -8.58 8.21
CA THR A 29 -14.71 -9.15 7.92
C THR A 29 -14.84 -10.59 7.43
N GLN A 30 -15.66 -11.43 8.10
CA GLN A 30 -15.90 -12.81 7.67
C GLN A 30 -16.55 -12.89 6.28
N GLN A 31 -17.47 -12.00 5.97
CA GLN A 31 -18.11 -11.96 4.64
C GLN A 31 -17.08 -11.63 3.56
N LEU A 32 -16.25 -10.61 3.79
CA LEU A 32 -15.16 -10.22 2.88
C LEU A 32 -14.14 -11.34 2.71
N VAL A 33 -13.74 -12.01 3.79
CA VAL A 33 -12.79 -13.14 3.74
C VAL A 33 -13.36 -14.33 2.97
N ARG A 34 -14.64 -14.65 3.17
CA ARG A 34 -15.31 -15.74 2.45
C ARG A 34 -15.53 -15.43 0.97
N ALA A 35 -15.57 -14.19 0.58
CA ALA A 35 -15.45 -13.75 -0.81
C ALA A 35 -13.96 -13.78 -1.19
N GLU A 36 -13.42 -14.99 -1.44
CA GLU A 36 -12.02 -15.15 -1.87
C GLU A 36 -11.78 -14.28 -3.11
N SER A 37 -10.64 -13.57 -3.14
CA SER A 37 -10.37 -12.54 -4.15
C SER A 37 -8.89 -12.50 -4.53
N PRO A 38 -8.34 -13.58 -5.10
CA PRO A 38 -6.98 -13.57 -5.63
C PRO A 38 -6.83 -12.51 -6.73
N SER A 39 -5.72 -11.76 -6.73
CA SER A 39 -5.48 -10.64 -7.65
C SER A 39 -5.52 -11.05 -9.12
N ASP A 40 -5.23 -12.31 -9.44
CA ASP A 40 -5.21 -12.89 -10.79
C ASP A 40 -6.58 -13.47 -11.23
N ASP A 41 -7.61 -13.46 -10.38
CA ASP A 41 -8.98 -13.84 -10.74
C ASP A 41 -9.93 -12.64 -10.67
N LYS A 42 -10.08 -11.99 -11.82
CA LYS A 42 -10.97 -10.82 -11.95
C LYS A 42 -12.39 -11.09 -11.45
N ALA A 43 -12.96 -12.25 -11.77
CA ALA A 43 -14.37 -12.55 -11.42
C ALA A 43 -14.54 -12.69 -9.91
N ALA A 44 -13.58 -13.30 -9.23
CA ALA A 44 -13.58 -13.45 -7.79
C ALA A 44 -13.38 -12.08 -7.07
N VAL A 45 -12.44 -11.26 -7.56
CA VAL A 45 -12.26 -9.91 -7.03
C VAL A 45 -13.50 -9.06 -7.26
N ASP A 46 -14.13 -9.11 -8.45
CA ASP A 46 -15.36 -8.36 -8.75
C ASP A 46 -16.53 -8.78 -7.83
N ALA A 47 -16.63 -10.04 -7.44
CA ALA A 47 -17.62 -10.50 -6.47
C ALA A 47 -17.37 -9.87 -5.07
N CYS A 48 -16.11 -9.80 -4.62
CA CYS A 48 -15.76 -9.13 -3.38
C CYS A 48 -16.02 -7.61 -3.46
N VAL A 49 -15.71 -6.98 -4.59
CA VAL A 49 -16.01 -5.56 -4.88
C VAL A 49 -17.52 -5.31 -4.82
N ALA A 50 -18.34 -6.19 -5.40
CA ALA A 50 -19.81 -6.07 -5.37
C ALA A 50 -20.35 -6.13 -3.93
N LEU A 51 -19.82 -7.03 -3.09
CA LEU A 51 -20.18 -7.12 -1.67
C LEU A 51 -19.82 -5.81 -0.93
N ALA A 52 -18.61 -5.30 -1.10
CA ALA A 52 -18.18 -4.04 -0.50
C ALA A 52 -19.01 -2.84 -1.01
N ALA A 53 -19.35 -2.82 -2.30
CA ALA A 53 -20.18 -1.77 -2.90
C ALA A 53 -21.63 -1.80 -2.34
N ALA A 54 -22.21 -3.01 -2.18
CA ALA A 54 -23.52 -3.17 -1.57
C ALA A 54 -23.55 -2.65 -0.13
N HIS A 55 -22.51 -2.96 0.66
CA HIS A 55 -22.37 -2.45 2.03
C HIS A 55 -22.23 -0.93 2.05
N GLY A 56 -21.36 -0.35 1.22
CA GLY A 56 -21.20 1.09 1.09
C GLY A 56 -22.48 1.81 0.68
N LYS A 57 -23.27 1.22 -0.24
CA LYS A 57 -24.57 1.73 -0.66
C LYS A 57 -25.59 1.71 0.47
N ALA A 58 -25.63 0.63 1.27
CA ALA A 58 -26.53 0.50 2.42
C ALA A 58 -26.28 1.58 3.48
N LEU A 59 -25.01 2.03 3.63
CA LEU A 59 -24.63 3.18 4.48
C LEU A 59 -24.91 4.56 3.85
N GLY A 60 -25.54 4.62 2.67
CA GLY A 60 -25.85 5.87 1.97
C GLY A 60 -24.67 6.45 1.18
N GLY A 61 -23.63 5.67 0.94
CA GLY A 61 -22.49 6.07 0.13
C GLY A 61 -22.82 6.22 -1.36
N ARG A 62 -22.20 7.17 -2.02
CA ARG A 62 -22.25 7.35 -3.48
C ARG A 62 -21.21 6.44 -4.11
N ILE A 63 -21.69 5.41 -4.80
CA ILE A 63 -20.85 4.37 -5.41
C ILE A 63 -20.39 4.77 -6.79
N LYS A 64 -19.11 4.53 -7.09
CA LYS A 64 -18.54 4.54 -8.43
C LYS A 64 -17.64 3.33 -8.61
N ILE A 65 -17.90 2.55 -9.64
CA ILE A 65 -17.07 1.42 -10.04
C ILE A 65 -16.21 1.83 -11.23
N HIS A 66 -14.90 1.75 -11.05
CA HIS A 66 -13.92 1.97 -12.12
C HIS A 66 -13.61 0.62 -12.76
N ARG A 67 -14.24 0.38 -13.91
CA ARG A 67 -14.09 -0.89 -14.64
C ARG A 67 -12.67 -1.10 -15.13
N GLN A 68 -12.13 -2.29 -14.88
CA GLN A 68 -10.83 -2.74 -15.34
C GLN A 68 -10.96 -3.89 -16.34
N ARG A 69 -9.91 -4.15 -17.14
CA ARG A 69 -9.94 -5.23 -18.14
C ARG A 69 -9.29 -6.51 -17.62
N GLU A 70 -8.11 -6.40 -17.04
CA GLU A 70 -7.25 -7.51 -16.62
C GLU A 70 -7.47 -7.87 -15.15
N PHE A 71 -7.59 -6.87 -14.29
CA PHE A 71 -7.79 -7.03 -12.85
C PHE A 71 -9.25 -6.81 -12.45
N GLY A 72 -9.58 -7.07 -11.18
CA GLY A 72 -10.86 -6.71 -10.62
C GLY A 72 -11.16 -5.21 -10.73
N ASP A 73 -12.44 -4.86 -10.70
CA ASP A 73 -12.87 -3.46 -10.75
C ASP A 73 -12.48 -2.73 -9.45
N VAL A 74 -12.18 -1.44 -9.56
CA VAL A 74 -11.82 -0.60 -8.41
C VAL A 74 -13.06 0.12 -7.87
N LEU A 75 -13.28 0.06 -6.55
CA LEU A 75 -14.44 0.66 -5.89
C LEU A 75 -14.10 2.01 -5.27
N GLU A 76 -14.81 3.06 -5.68
CA GLU A 76 -14.84 4.37 -5.03
C GLU A 76 -16.19 4.56 -4.35
N VAL A 77 -16.19 4.85 -3.04
CA VAL A 77 -17.41 5.20 -2.28
C VAL A 77 -17.19 6.55 -1.61
N ARG A 78 -18.10 7.48 -1.82
CA ARG A 78 -18.03 8.81 -1.19
C ARG A 78 -19.15 8.98 -0.16
N PHE A 79 -18.79 9.40 1.03
CA PHE A 79 -19.70 9.66 2.13
C PHE A 79 -19.63 11.13 2.58
N GLY A 80 -20.72 11.64 3.12
CA GLY A 80 -20.80 12.98 3.65
C GLY A 80 -21.08 14.07 2.61
N PRO A 81 -20.95 15.36 3.00
CA PRO A 81 -21.26 16.49 2.15
C PRO A 81 -20.27 16.58 0.99
N ARG A 82 -20.77 17.01 -0.18
CA ARG A 82 -19.88 17.30 -1.32
C ARG A 82 -19.02 18.52 -1.01
N PRO A 83 -17.72 18.51 -1.32
CA PRO A 83 -16.90 19.70 -1.22
C PRO A 83 -17.52 20.83 -2.05
N GLN A 84 -17.71 21.98 -1.46
CA GLN A 84 -18.05 23.17 -2.25
C GLN A 84 -16.82 23.51 -3.08
N ARG A 85 -17.00 23.61 -4.42
CA ARG A 85 -15.93 24.12 -5.28
C ARG A 85 -15.53 25.50 -4.75
N PRO A 86 -14.23 25.79 -4.54
CA PRO A 86 -13.80 27.14 -4.22
C PRO A 86 -14.35 28.07 -5.31
N LYS A 87 -15.07 29.10 -4.94
CA LYS A 87 -15.32 30.22 -5.85
C LYS A 87 -13.96 30.70 -6.32
N ALA A 88 -13.80 30.98 -7.60
CA ALA A 88 -12.55 31.23 -8.30
C ALA A 88 -11.72 32.44 -7.79
N ASP A 89 -11.93 32.90 -6.59
CA ASP A 89 -11.19 33.99 -5.96
C ASP A 89 -10.03 33.38 -5.13
N LYS A 90 -8.83 33.45 -5.72
CA LYS A 90 -7.58 32.91 -5.15
C LYS A 90 -7.08 33.69 -3.93
N SER A 91 -7.77 34.78 -3.50
CA SER A 91 -7.33 35.66 -2.42
C SER A 91 -7.70 35.19 -1.00
N GLU A 92 -8.65 34.22 -0.87
CA GLU A 92 -9.08 33.67 0.43
C GLU A 92 -9.02 32.15 0.52
N ALA A 93 -7.99 31.52 -0.04
CA ALA A 93 -7.64 30.17 0.33
C ALA A 93 -7.10 30.18 1.77
N GLY A 94 -8.02 30.42 2.72
CA GLY A 94 -7.75 30.36 4.15
C GLY A 94 -7.19 28.97 4.50
N LYS A 95 -6.12 28.96 5.26
CA LYS A 95 -5.31 27.81 5.70
C LYS A 95 -6.06 26.74 6.52
N ASP A 96 -7.39 26.82 6.67
CA ASP A 96 -8.20 26.02 7.60
C ASP A 96 -9.41 25.31 6.97
N SER A 97 -9.54 25.22 5.64
CA SER A 97 -10.61 24.38 5.07
C SER A 97 -10.20 22.92 5.15
N ALA A 98 -10.79 22.18 6.08
CA ALA A 98 -10.65 20.74 6.17
C ALA A 98 -11.17 20.10 4.86
N GLY A 99 -10.23 19.67 3.99
CA GLY A 99 -10.54 18.99 2.74
C GLY A 99 -11.01 17.56 2.95
N PRO A 100 -11.45 16.87 1.88
CA PRO A 100 -11.78 15.45 1.92
C PRO A 100 -10.65 14.62 2.47
N VAL A 101 -11.00 13.47 3.06
CA VAL A 101 -10.04 12.45 3.51
C VAL A 101 -10.19 11.22 2.62
N LEU A 102 -9.07 10.67 2.16
CA LEU A 102 -9.04 9.39 1.47
C LEU A 102 -8.74 8.26 2.46
N LEU A 103 -9.65 7.29 2.57
CA LEU A 103 -9.39 5.98 3.13
C LEU A 103 -9.01 5.05 1.98
N LEU A 104 -7.78 4.54 2.02
CA LEU A 104 -7.21 3.75 0.93
C LEU A 104 -6.96 2.33 1.40
N GLY A 105 -7.51 1.37 0.68
CA GLY A 105 -7.32 -0.05 0.92
C GLY A 105 -7.43 -0.86 -0.36
N HIS A 106 -7.32 -2.19 -0.23
CA HIS A 106 -7.51 -3.13 -1.32
C HIS A 106 -8.40 -4.30 -0.90
N LEU A 107 -8.96 -4.99 -1.89
CA LEU A 107 -9.84 -6.15 -1.70
C LEU A 107 -9.22 -7.44 -2.23
N ASP A 108 -8.23 -7.33 -3.12
CA ASP A 108 -7.49 -8.48 -3.62
C ASP A 108 -6.58 -9.09 -2.56
N THR A 109 -6.14 -10.31 -2.77
CA THR A 109 -5.25 -11.05 -1.87
C THR A 109 -4.29 -11.92 -2.66
N VAL A 110 -3.17 -12.31 -2.04
CA VAL A 110 -2.22 -13.28 -2.59
C VAL A 110 -2.74 -14.73 -2.58
N TRP A 111 -3.88 -14.97 -1.94
CA TRP A 111 -4.39 -16.31 -1.68
C TRP A 111 -5.20 -16.85 -2.86
N PRO A 112 -4.86 -18.01 -3.45
CA PRO A 112 -5.63 -18.61 -4.54
C PRO A 112 -7.02 -19.05 -4.10
N LEU A 113 -7.96 -19.17 -5.05
CA LEU A 113 -9.29 -19.71 -4.80
C LEU A 113 -9.22 -21.10 -4.16
N GLY A 114 -10.15 -21.36 -3.23
CA GLY A 114 -10.22 -22.60 -2.48
C GLY A 114 -9.29 -22.65 -1.25
N THR A 115 -8.54 -21.60 -0.98
CA THR A 115 -7.69 -21.52 0.23
C THR A 115 -8.48 -21.69 1.52
N LEU A 116 -9.72 -21.23 1.58
CA LEU A 116 -10.61 -21.41 2.74
C LEU A 116 -10.84 -22.88 3.15
N ALA A 117 -10.66 -23.84 2.25
CA ALA A 117 -10.77 -25.27 2.57
C ALA A 117 -9.64 -25.74 3.52
N THR A 118 -8.44 -25.14 3.40
CA THR A 118 -7.26 -25.47 4.21
C THR A 118 -6.89 -24.43 5.25
N MET A 119 -7.43 -23.22 5.11
CA MET A 119 -7.22 -22.07 5.98
C MET A 119 -8.58 -21.42 6.29
N PRO A 120 -9.44 -22.09 7.09
CA PRO A 120 -10.83 -21.65 7.29
C PRO A 120 -10.91 -20.33 8.05
N CYS A 121 -11.84 -19.46 7.63
CA CYS A 121 -12.18 -18.26 8.37
C CYS A 121 -12.89 -18.64 9.67
N ARG A 122 -12.19 -18.47 10.81
CA ARG A 122 -12.69 -18.85 12.14
C ARG A 122 -12.28 -17.84 13.21
N ILE A 123 -13.06 -17.81 14.28
CA ILE A 123 -12.72 -17.07 15.50
C ILE A 123 -12.33 -18.09 16.58
N ALA A 124 -11.14 -17.94 17.12
CA ALA A 124 -10.63 -18.73 18.23
C ALA A 124 -9.54 -17.97 18.97
N ASP A 125 -9.38 -18.20 20.26
CA ASP A 125 -8.29 -17.69 21.08
C ASP A 125 -8.10 -16.16 21.01
N GLY A 126 -9.20 -15.40 20.97
CA GLY A 126 -9.18 -13.95 20.87
C GLY A 126 -8.74 -13.41 19.49
N ARG A 127 -8.65 -14.29 18.47
CA ARG A 127 -8.23 -13.96 17.11
C ARG A 127 -9.30 -14.34 16.08
N MET A 128 -9.29 -13.64 14.96
CA MET A 128 -9.94 -14.08 13.73
C MET A 128 -8.84 -14.53 12.76
N TRP A 129 -8.95 -15.77 12.32
CA TRP A 129 -8.04 -16.43 11.39
C TRP A 129 -8.67 -16.48 10.00
N GLY A 130 -7.87 -16.46 8.95
CA GLY A 130 -8.33 -16.65 7.58
C GLY A 130 -7.50 -15.89 6.56
N PRO A 131 -7.57 -16.29 5.27
CA PRO A 131 -6.78 -15.68 4.19
C PRO A 131 -7.25 -14.23 3.93
N GLY A 132 -6.31 -13.29 3.88
CA GLY A 132 -6.61 -11.86 3.67
C GLY A 132 -7.34 -11.20 4.85
N THR A 133 -7.43 -11.87 6.02
CA THR A 133 -8.05 -11.28 7.22
C THR A 133 -7.26 -10.09 7.71
N LEU A 134 -5.93 -10.22 7.80
CA LEU A 134 -5.03 -9.15 8.23
C LEU A 134 -4.72 -8.21 7.07
N ASP A 135 -4.44 -8.74 5.90
CA ASP A 135 -4.05 -8.03 4.70
C ASP A 135 -5.12 -8.16 3.60
N MET A 136 -6.13 -7.16 3.48
CA MET A 136 -6.36 -6.19 4.55
C MET A 136 -7.87 -6.05 4.85
N LYS A 137 -8.64 -7.18 4.72
CA LYS A 137 -10.12 -7.20 4.80
C LYS A 137 -10.66 -6.71 6.15
N ALA A 138 -9.94 -6.95 7.27
CA ALA A 138 -10.32 -6.38 8.56
C ALA A 138 -10.15 -4.85 8.58
N GLY A 139 -9.11 -4.31 7.96
CA GLY A 139 -8.93 -2.86 7.79
C GLY A 139 -10.07 -2.23 7.00
N VAL A 140 -10.51 -2.88 5.93
CA VAL A 140 -11.67 -2.45 5.13
C VAL A 140 -12.96 -2.46 5.97
N ALA A 141 -13.20 -3.52 6.73
CA ALA A 141 -14.36 -3.61 7.63
C ALA A 141 -14.32 -2.52 8.71
N MET A 142 -13.14 -2.26 9.30
CA MET A 142 -12.95 -1.16 10.26
C MET A 142 -13.32 0.20 9.65
N ALA A 143 -12.96 0.46 8.39
CA ALA A 143 -13.31 1.71 7.69
C ALA A 143 -14.83 1.87 7.54
N PHE A 144 -15.53 0.83 7.09
CA PHE A 144 -16.99 0.88 6.98
C PHE A 144 -17.67 1.12 8.32
N ILE A 145 -17.24 0.41 9.38
CA ILE A 145 -17.79 0.61 10.73
C ILE A 145 -17.48 1.99 11.29
N ALA A 146 -16.27 2.53 11.04
CA ALA A 146 -15.92 3.90 11.44
C ALA A 146 -16.82 4.94 10.76
N ILE A 147 -17.07 4.78 9.47
CA ILE A 147 -17.98 5.65 8.70
C ILE A 147 -19.42 5.54 9.24
N GLU A 148 -19.92 4.33 9.46
CA GLU A 148 -21.25 4.10 10.04
C GLU A 148 -21.41 4.81 11.39
N MET A 149 -20.42 4.70 12.28
CA MET A 149 -20.41 5.38 13.56
C MET A 149 -20.47 6.91 13.42
N LEU A 150 -19.76 7.47 12.45
CA LEU A 150 -19.78 8.91 12.16
C LEU A 150 -21.13 9.40 11.64
N ILE A 151 -21.78 8.58 10.80
CA ILE A 151 -23.13 8.87 10.29
C ILE A 151 -24.14 8.87 11.44
N GLU A 152 -24.17 7.81 12.24
CA GLU A 152 -25.09 7.67 13.39
C GLU A 152 -24.89 8.81 14.44
N ALA A 153 -23.64 9.15 14.70
CA ALA A 153 -23.30 10.22 15.64
C ALA A 153 -23.45 11.63 15.05
N ARG A 154 -23.80 11.78 13.77
CA ARG A 154 -23.85 13.06 13.02
C ARG A 154 -22.53 13.83 13.05
N LEU A 155 -21.41 13.10 13.08
CA LEU A 155 -20.05 13.64 13.11
C LEU A 155 -19.38 13.65 11.73
N LEU A 156 -20.07 13.20 10.69
CA LEU A 156 -19.58 13.21 9.31
C LEU A 156 -19.72 14.62 8.71
N LYS A 157 -18.76 15.50 9.00
CA LYS A 157 -18.76 16.92 8.60
C LYS A 157 -18.03 17.18 7.30
N HIS A 158 -17.16 16.28 6.87
CA HIS A 158 -16.34 16.38 5.68
C HIS A 158 -16.58 15.17 4.77
N GLU A 159 -16.25 15.31 3.50
CA GLU A 159 -16.32 14.17 2.59
C GLU A 159 -15.23 13.14 2.95
N ILE A 160 -15.63 11.89 3.06
CA ILE A 160 -14.74 10.74 3.13
C ILE A 160 -14.84 10.00 1.80
N VAL A 161 -13.70 9.80 1.14
CA VAL A 161 -13.56 8.96 -0.03
C VAL A 161 -12.97 7.64 0.43
N LEU A 162 -13.69 6.53 0.29
CA LEU A 162 -13.16 5.19 0.48
C LEU A 162 -12.83 4.62 -0.90
N LEU A 163 -11.55 4.36 -1.15
CA LEU A 163 -11.05 3.72 -2.36
C LEU A 163 -10.55 2.33 -2.01
N LEU A 164 -11.10 1.32 -2.68
CA LEU A 164 -10.71 -0.06 -2.53
C LEU A 164 -10.19 -0.58 -3.88
N ASN A 165 -8.88 -0.78 -3.93
CA ASN A 165 -8.17 -1.28 -5.10
C ASN A 165 -8.32 -2.80 -5.23
N SER A 166 -7.94 -3.34 -6.38
CA SER A 166 -8.18 -4.73 -6.78
C SER A 166 -6.93 -5.41 -7.34
N ASP A 167 -5.78 -4.74 -7.32
CA ASP A 167 -4.51 -5.19 -7.88
C ASP A 167 -3.30 -4.73 -7.03
N GLU A 168 -3.52 -4.49 -5.70
CA GLU A 168 -2.44 -4.02 -4.82
C GLU A 168 -1.32 -5.06 -4.72
N GLU A 169 -1.67 -6.31 -4.53
CA GLU A 169 -0.76 -7.44 -4.30
C GLU A 169 0.10 -7.80 -5.54
N VAL A 170 -0.27 -7.24 -6.69
CA VAL A 170 0.45 -7.42 -7.97
C VAL A 170 1.00 -6.11 -8.54
N GLY A 171 1.08 -5.04 -7.71
CA GLY A 171 1.78 -3.80 -8.05
C GLY A 171 0.90 -2.62 -8.45
N SER A 172 -0.43 -2.72 -8.35
CA SER A 172 -1.40 -1.61 -8.56
C SER A 172 -1.33 -0.94 -9.93
N THR A 173 -0.96 -1.67 -10.98
CA THR A 173 -0.74 -1.09 -12.31
C THR A 173 -2.01 -0.47 -12.89
N ALA A 174 -3.17 -1.06 -12.63
CA ALA A 174 -4.47 -0.58 -13.08
C ALA A 174 -5.09 0.46 -12.13
N SER A 175 -4.94 0.28 -10.82
CA SER A 175 -5.55 1.16 -9.81
C SER A 175 -4.74 2.42 -9.51
N ARG A 176 -3.42 2.43 -9.72
CA ARG A 176 -2.54 3.56 -9.41
C ARG A 176 -3.01 4.91 -10.00
N PRO A 177 -3.40 5.04 -11.28
CA PRO A 177 -3.87 6.31 -11.81
C PRO A 177 -5.14 6.82 -11.11
N ILE A 178 -5.99 5.92 -10.63
CA ILE A 178 -7.21 6.25 -9.87
C ILE A 178 -6.82 6.73 -8.49
N THR A 179 -5.93 6.01 -7.81
CA THR A 179 -5.40 6.33 -6.47
C THR A 179 -4.73 7.70 -6.47
N GLU A 180 -3.83 7.95 -7.41
CA GLU A 180 -3.11 9.23 -7.52
C GLU A 180 -4.07 10.40 -7.78
N ARG A 181 -5.04 10.24 -8.67
CA ARG A 181 -6.05 11.26 -8.97
C ARG A 181 -6.91 11.59 -7.75
N LEU A 182 -7.43 10.57 -7.05
CA LEU A 182 -8.29 10.79 -5.88
C LEU A 182 -7.51 11.35 -4.68
N ALA A 183 -6.27 10.90 -4.48
CA ALA A 183 -5.41 11.44 -3.44
C ALA A 183 -5.15 12.94 -3.64
N ALA A 184 -4.95 13.39 -4.88
CA ALA A 184 -4.75 14.80 -5.19
C ALA A 184 -5.98 15.69 -4.88
N GLU A 185 -7.19 15.12 -4.76
CA GLU A 185 -8.41 15.81 -4.33
C GLU A 185 -8.51 15.93 -2.79
N CYS A 186 -7.67 15.20 -2.03
CA CYS A 186 -7.80 15.01 -0.59
C CYS A 186 -6.71 15.75 0.20
N ALA A 187 -7.05 16.18 1.41
CA ALA A 187 -6.12 16.85 2.33
C ALA A 187 -5.24 15.86 3.11
N ALA A 188 -5.70 14.63 3.27
CA ALA A 188 -4.96 13.55 3.92
C ALA A 188 -5.37 12.19 3.37
N VAL A 189 -4.45 11.22 3.47
CA VAL A 189 -4.68 9.81 3.11
C VAL A 189 -4.40 8.94 4.33
N TYR A 190 -5.35 8.06 4.63
CA TYR A 190 -5.27 7.05 5.67
C TYR A 190 -5.31 5.65 5.02
N VAL A 191 -4.19 4.92 5.11
CA VAL A 191 -4.04 3.62 4.45
C VAL A 191 -4.40 2.51 5.45
N LEU A 192 -5.34 1.66 5.04
CA LEU A 192 -5.98 0.64 5.89
C LEU A 192 -5.16 -0.65 6.02
N GLU A 193 -3.92 -0.62 5.59
CA GLU A 193 -2.92 -1.68 5.73
C GLU A 193 -2.75 -2.14 7.19
N PRO A 194 -2.27 -3.38 7.42
CA PRO A 194 -1.98 -3.86 8.77
C PRO A 194 -1.06 -2.94 9.56
N ALA A 195 -1.25 -2.87 10.84
CA ALA A 195 -0.31 -2.23 11.77
C ALA A 195 1.02 -3.00 11.82
N GLN A 196 2.07 -2.34 12.26
CA GLN A 196 3.33 -3.01 12.60
C GLN A 196 3.41 -3.16 14.13
N GLY A 197 3.05 -4.34 14.65
CA GLY A 197 2.72 -4.46 16.06
C GLY A 197 1.57 -3.53 16.40
N LEU A 198 1.74 -2.61 17.36
CA LEU A 198 0.73 -1.60 17.69
C LEU A 198 0.93 -0.27 16.94
N ALA A 199 2.00 -0.12 16.18
CA ALA A 199 2.41 1.14 15.56
C ALA A 199 1.68 1.43 14.25
N TYR A 200 1.45 2.72 13.96
CA TYR A 200 1.18 3.20 12.61
C TYR A 200 2.47 3.39 11.83
N LYS A 201 2.42 3.25 10.52
CA LYS A 201 3.57 3.38 9.63
C LYS A 201 3.67 4.82 9.14
N THR A 202 4.78 5.48 9.47
CA THR A 202 5.09 6.86 9.02
C THR A 202 6.09 6.89 7.88
N ALA A 203 6.69 5.74 7.54
CA ALA A 203 7.59 5.57 6.42
C ALA A 203 7.52 4.15 5.88
N ARG A 204 7.66 4.01 4.55
CA ARG A 204 7.82 2.74 3.84
C ARG A 204 8.96 2.87 2.83
N LYS A 205 9.74 1.81 2.65
CA LYS A 205 10.69 1.80 1.54
C LYS A 205 9.93 1.79 0.21
N GLY A 206 10.51 2.44 -0.79
CA GLY A 206 10.13 2.24 -2.18
C GLY A 206 10.69 0.94 -2.72
N ILE A 207 10.13 0.48 -3.82
CA ILE A 207 10.51 -0.74 -4.54
C ILE A 207 10.90 -0.35 -5.96
N GLY A 208 12.00 -0.94 -6.43
CA GLY A 208 12.37 -0.91 -7.83
C GLY A 208 12.77 -2.30 -8.29
N ASN A 209 12.35 -2.64 -9.48
CA ASN A 209 12.65 -3.92 -10.11
C ASN A 209 13.33 -3.65 -11.45
N TRP A 210 14.49 -4.25 -11.66
CA TRP A 210 15.24 -4.11 -12.91
C TRP A 210 15.61 -5.48 -13.44
N ARG A 211 15.51 -5.61 -14.77
CA ARG A 211 16.11 -6.71 -15.51
C ARG A 211 17.28 -6.15 -16.31
N ILE A 212 18.40 -6.83 -16.22
CA ILE A 212 19.62 -6.48 -16.96
C ILE A 212 19.93 -7.65 -17.88
N ASP A 213 19.92 -7.41 -19.18
CA ASP A 213 20.30 -8.37 -20.21
C ASP A 213 21.64 -7.96 -20.80
N VAL A 214 22.56 -8.93 -20.89
CA VAL A 214 23.87 -8.78 -21.58
C VAL A 214 23.86 -9.64 -22.82
N THR A 215 24.16 -9.01 -23.95
CA THR A 215 24.38 -9.70 -25.23
C THR A 215 25.87 -9.64 -25.58
N GLY A 216 26.44 -10.78 -25.84
CA GLY A 216 27.83 -10.98 -26.29
C GLY A 216 27.91 -11.60 -27.68
N VAL A 217 29.02 -12.28 -27.99
CA VAL A 217 29.28 -12.93 -29.25
C VAL A 217 29.58 -14.41 -29.02
N ALA A 218 28.77 -15.30 -29.57
CA ALA A 218 28.99 -16.74 -29.49
C ALA A 218 30.23 -17.17 -30.32
N ALA A 219 30.98 -18.12 -29.79
CA ALA A 219 32.08 -18.76 -30.52
C ALA A 219 32.33 -20.17 -29.91
N HIS A 220 33.03 -21.03 -30.67
CA HIS A 220 33.48 -22.31 -30.14
C HIS A 220 34.60 -22.11 -29.14
N ALA A 221 34.39 -22.52 -27.88
CA ALA A 221 35.32 -22.21 -26.77
C ALA A 221 36.76 -22.81 -26.96
N GLY A 222 36.91 -23.87 -27.77
CA GLY A 222 38.20 -24.48 -28.01
C GLY A 222 38.84 -24.14 -29.36
N VAL A 223 38.09 -23.58 -30.31
CA VAL A 223 38.58 -23.34 -31.70
C VAL A 223 38.71 -21.85 -31.97
N ASP A 224 37.69 -21.07 -31.60
CA ASP A 224 37.56 -19.65 -31.95
C ASP A 224 37.42 -18.76 -30.72
N PHE A 225 38.09 -19.10 -29.61
CA PHE A 225 37.91 -18.46 -28.31
C PHE A 225 38.01 -16.92 -28.40
N GLU A 226 38.99 -16.42 -29.17
CA GLU A 226 39.25 -14.97 -29.26
C GLU A 226 38.18 -14.21 -30.05
N LYS A 227 37.43 -14.93 -30.93
CA LYS A 227 36.30 -14.32 -31.65
C LYS A 227 35.06 -14.12 -30.85
N GLY A 228 34.93 -14.83 -29.73
CA GLY A 228 33.82 -14.74 -28.79
C GLY A 228 33.92 -13.58 -27.82
N ALA A 229 32.76 -13.10 -27.31
CA ALA A 229 32.63 -12.17 -26.20
C ALA A 229 31.60 -12.73 -25.23
N SER A 230 32.08 -13.13 -24.04
CA SER A 230 31.25 -13.84 -23.06
C SER A 230 30.30 -12.95 -22.32
N ALA A 231 29.00 -13.10 -22.59
CA ALA A 231 27.94 -12.40 -21.85
C ALA A 231 27.94 -12.75 -20.37
N ILE A 232 28.26 -14.01 -19.99
CA ILE A 232 28.32 -14.40 -18.57
C ILE A 232 29.50 -13.70 -17.87
N LYS A 233 30.68 -13.62 -18.52
CA LYS A 233 31.85 -12.91 -17.94
C LYS A 233 31.54 -11.43 -17.72
N GLU A 234 30.81 -10.81 -18.64
CA GLU A 234 30.41 -9.42 -18.49
C GLU A 234 29.31 -9.28 -17.41
N MET A 235 28.36 -10.21 -17.34
CA MET A 235 27.32 -10.22 -16.32
C MET A 235 27.89 -10.35 -14.90
N VAL A 236 28.94 -11.12 -14.68
CA VAL A 236 29.61 -11.20 -13.36
C VAL A 236 30.09 -9.82 -12.90
N ARG A 237 30.65 -9.01 -13.80
CA ARG A 237 31.07 -7.63 -13.48
C ARG A 237 29.88 -6.72 -13.19
N VAL A 238 28.78 -6.90 -13.93
CA VAL A 238 27.52 -6.17 -13.68
C VAL A 238 26.97 -6.51 -12.29
N VAL A 239 26.91 -7.79 -11.94
CA VAL A 239 26.44 -8.25 -10.63
C VAL A 239 27.29 -7.69 -9.48
N GLU A 240 28.61 -7.71 -9.63
CA GLU A 240 29.53 -7.14 -8.63
C GLU A 240 29.30 -5.62 -8.47
N THR A 241 29.20 -4.91 -9.59
CA THR A 241 28.94 -3.47 -9.62
C THR A 241 27.61 -3.12 -8.95
N VAL A 242 26.53 -3.78 -9.34
CA VAL A 242 25.15 -3.51 -8.87
C VAL A 242 25.02 -3.88 -7.39
N SER A 243 25.55 -5.01 -6.96
CA SER A 243 25.54 -5.44 -5.56
C SER A 243 26.29 -4.45 -4.65
N GLY A 244 27.37 -3.84 -5.15
CA GLY A 244 28.14 -2.80 -4.45
C GLY A 244 27.38 -1.47 -4.24
N TRP A 245 26.17 -1.30 -4.78
CA TRP A 245 25.35 -0.10 -4.56
C TRP A 245 24.54 -0.12 -3.27
N THR A 246 24.48 -1.26 -2.57
CA THR A 246 23.81 -1.38 -1.27
C THR A 246 24.46 -0.43 -0.25
N ASP A 247 23.61 0.35 0.44
CA ASP A 247 24.00 1.27 1.52
C ASP A 247 22.98 1.17 2.66
N LEU A 248 23.26 0.29 3.60
CA LEU A 248 22.38 0.01 4.74
C LEU A 248 22.18 1.24 5.63
N LYS A 249 23.20 2.13 5.73
CA LYS A 249 23.10 3.38 6.53
C LYS A 249 22.08 4.35 5.95
N ARG A 250 21.87 4.30 4.64
CA ARG A 250 20.86 5.09 3.93
C ARG A 250 19.54 4.35 3.76
N GLY A 251 19.46 3.09 4.17
CA GLY A 251 18.29 2.25 3.98
C GLY A 251 18.08 1.78 2.52
N LEU A 252 19.15 1.80 1.72
CA LEU A 252 19.18 1.30 0.35
C LEU A 252 19.71 -0.13 0.34
N THR A 253 18.92 -1.06 -0.22
CA THR A 253 19.39 -2.42 -0.54
C THR A 253 19.17 -2.69 -2.02
N VAL A 254 20.15 -3.35 -2.65
CA VAL A 254 20.10 -3.80 -4.03
C VAL A 254 20.48 -5.27 -4.02
N ASN A 255 19.54 -6.12 -4.42
CA ASN A 255 19.67 -7.57 -4.40
C ASN A 255 19.52 -8.15 -5.81
N VAL A 256 20.53 -8.83 -6.29
CA VAL A 256 20.40 -9.66 -7.50
C VAL A 256 19.78 -10.98 -7.08
N GLY A 257 18.48 -11.13 -7.35
CA GLY A 257 17.67 -12.26 -6.87
C GLY A 257 17.66 -13.46 -7.84
N LEU A 258 17.74 -13.18 -9.14
CA LEU A 258 17.73 -14.20 -10.17
C LEU A 258 18.85 -13.94 -11.18
N ALA A 259 19.42 -15.02 -11.74
CA ALA A 259 20.42 -14.94 -12.78
C ALA A 259 20.31 -16.14 -13.72
N GLY A 260 20.63 -15.93 -15.01
CA GLY A 260 20.69 -17.00 -15.99
C GLY A 260 21.56 -16.64 -17.19
N GLY A 261 21.90 -17.65 -18.00
CA GLY A 261 22.67 -17.43 -19.23
C GLY A 261 23.41 -18.66 -19.74
N GLY A 262 23.93 -18.54 -20.97
CA GLY A 262 24.63 -19.61 -21.67
C GLY A 262 23.70 -20.70 -22.23
N THR A 263 24.27 -21.58 -23.06
CA THR A 263 23.54 -22.69 -23.67
C THR A 263 24.26 -24.04 -23.52
N ARG A 264 25.58 -24.05 -23.71
CA ARG A 264 26.46 -25.24 -23.60
C ARG A 264 27.83 -24.85 -23.07
N THR A 265 28.50 -25.77 -22.41
CA THR A 265 29.82 -25.55 -21.81
C THR A 265 30.94 -25.27 -22.79
N ASN A 266 30.82 -25.76 -24.03
CA ASN A 266 31.79 -25.55 -25.09
C ASN A 266 31.47 -24.39 -26.05
N VAL A 267 30.51 -23.54 -25.68
CA VAL A 267 30.12 -22.32 -26.43
C VAL A 267 30.36 -21.09 -25.57
N ILE A 268 31.05 -20.09 -26.06
CA ILE A 268 31.14 -18.79 -25.44
C ILE A 268 29.74 -18.18 -25.38
N PRO A 269 29.18 -17.87 -24.20
CA PRO A 269 27.77 -17.50 -24.06
C PRO A 269 27.51 -16.12 -24.69
N ALA A 270 26.53 -16.09 -25.59
CA ALA A 270 26.09 -14.85 -26.23
C ALA A 270 25.00 -14.09 -25.44
N HIS A 271 24.40 -14.72 -24.42
CA HIS A 271 23.36 -14.09 -23.63
C HIS A 271 23.47 -14.48 -22.15
N ALA A 272 23.27 -13.48 -21.29
CA ALA A 272 23.10 -13.66 -19.85
C ALA A 272 22.16 -12.55 -19.33
N TRP A 273 21.47 -12.83 -18.23
CA TRP A 273 20.54 -11.89 -17.61
C TRP A 273 20.51 -12.01 -16.11
N VAL A 274 20.11 -10.92 -15.43
CA VAL A 274 19.81 -10.90 -14.00
C VAL A 274 18.56 -10.09 -13.73
N GLU A 275 17.86 -10.43 -12.64
CA GLU A 275 16.77 -9.64 -12.06
C GLU A 275 17.16 -9.12 -10.68
N VAL A 276 16.88 -7.83 -10.48
CA VAL A 276 17.36 -7.06 -9.34
C VAL A 276 16.19 -6.43 -8.61
N ASP A 277 16.05 -6.69 -7.29
CA ASP A 277 15.15 -5.99 -6.36
C ASP A 277 15.93 -4.85 -5.68
N GLY A 278 15.36 -3.66 -5.67
CA GLY A 278 15.86 -2.50 -4.93
C GLY A 278 14.87 -2.02 -3.89
N ARG A 279 15.33 -1.86 -2.64
CA ARG A 279 14.52 -1.26 -1.56
C ARG A 279 15.14 0.07 -1.16
N ILE A 280 14.37 1.15 -1.21
CA ILE A 280 14.86 2.51 -1.22
C ILE A 280 14.11 3.34 -0.19
N ALA A 281 14.82 3.86 0.85
CA ALA A 281 14.18 4.62 1.91
C ALA A 281 14.00 6.12 1.57
N ARG A 282 14.74 6.66 0.58
CA ARG A 282 14.79 8.11 0.30
C ARG A 282 14.54 8.40 -1.17
N LYS A 283 13.68 9.38 -1.47
CA LYS A 283 13.39 9.84 -2.84
C LYS A 283 14.65 10.26 -3.61
N ALA A 284 15.62 10.90 -2.93
CA ALA A 284 16.90 11.27 -3.56
C ALA A 284 17.73 10.05 -3.98
N ASP A 285 17.63 8.94 -3.25
CA ASP A 285 18.33 7.69 -3.61
C ASP A 285 17.63 6.97 -4.75
N ALA A 286 16.29 7.08 -4.88
CA ALA A 286 15.54 6.55 -6.01
C ALA A 286 16.07 7.14 -7.34
N ALA A 287 16.11 8.45 -7.45
CA ALA A 287 16.64 9.10 -8.65
C ALA A 287 18.14 8.81 -8.89
N ARG A 288 18.92 8.59 -7.82
CA ARG A 288 20.34 8.23 -7.93
C ARG A 288 20.52 6.82 -8.48
N ILE A 289 19.73 5.86 -8.00
CA ILE A 289 19.86 4.46 -8.40
C ILE A 289 19.40 4.26 -9.85
N GLU A 290 18.34 4.91 -10.28
CA GLU A 290 17.88 4.88 -11.68
C GLU A 290 18.97 5.38 -12.63
N ARG A 291 19.61 6.50 -12.29
CA ARG A 291 20.76 7.00 -13.10
C ARG A 291 21.92 6.01 -13.14
N LYS A 292 22.20 5.28 -12.06
CA LYS A 292 23.24 4.25 -12.04
C LYS A 292 22.90 3.08 -12.97
N PHE A 293 21.66 2.58 -12.93
CA PHE A 293 21.23 1.53 -13.84
C PHE A 293 21.30 1.98 -15.30
N SER A 294 20.80 3.18 -15.60
CA SER A 294 20.85 3.74 -16.97
C SER A 294 22.28 4.01 -17.48
N ALA A 295 23.24 4.16 -16.58
CA ALA A 295 24.64 4.45 -16.92
C ALA A 295 25.51 3.19 -17.05
N LEU A 296 24.96 1.99 -16.83
CA LEU A 296 25.69 0.73 -17.00
C LEU A 296 26.21 0.60 -18.42
N LYS A 297 27.50 0.27 -18.54
CA LYS A 297 28.20 0.04 -19.83
C LYS A 297 29.05 -1.22 -19.75
N PRO A 298 29.14 -1.99 -20.82
CA PRO A 298 30.00 -3.15 -20.86
C PRO A 298 31.48 -2.75 -20.83
N VAL A 299 32.30 -3.57 -20.19
CA VAL A 299 33.77 -3.46 -20.24
C VAL A 299 34.30 -4.01 -21.57
N ASP A 300 33.80 -5.18 -21.99
CA ASP A 300 34.08 -5.69 -23.33
C ASP A 300 33.17 -4.97 -24.32
N LYS A 301 33.75 -4.14 -25.19
CA LYS A 301 33.03 -3.32 -26.21
C LYS A 301 32.23 -4.14 -27.23
N ARG A 302 32.49 -5.44 -27.30
CA ARG A 302 31.72 -6.38 -28.17
C ARG A 302 30.44 -6.86 -27.51
N CYS A 303 30.29 -6.64 -26.21
CA CYS A 303 29.05 -6.86 -25.48
C CYS A 303 28.16 -5.62 -25.50
N THR A 304 26.86 -5.82 -25.30
CA THR A 304 25.90 -4.75 -25.04
C THR A 304 25.14 -5.05 -23.77
N ILE A 305 24.70 -3.99 -23.07
CA ILE A 305 23.87 -4.08 -21.87
C ILE A 305 22.55 -3.38 -22.16
N ALA A 306 21.45 -4.07 -21.90
CA ALA A 306 20.11 -3.51 -21.90
C ALA A 306 19.54 -3.59 -20.47
N VAL A 307 18.99 -2.48 -19.97
CA VAL A 307 18.34 -2.40 -18.67
C VAL A 307 16.87 -2.06 -18.90
N THR A 308 15.99 -2.84 -18.34
CA THR A 308 14.53 -2.60 -18.33
C THR A 308 14.03 -2.58 -16.91
N GLY A 309 12.80 -2.05 -16.70
CA GLY A 309 12.24 -1.84 -15.36
C GLY A 309 12.55 -0.46 -14.81
N GLY A 310 12.49 -0.31 -13.51
CA GLY A 310 12.65 0.98 -12.82
C GLY A 310 12.06 1.00 -11.42
N ILE A 311 11.83 2.20 -10.88
CA ILE A 311 11.11 2.38 -9.63
C ILE A 311 9.62 2.14 -9.87
N ASP A 312 9.12 1.08 -9.29
CA ASP A 312 7.70 0.73 -9.29
C ASP A 312 6.92 1.56 -8.26
N ARG A 313 7.32 1.45 -6.99
CA ARG A 313 6.73 2.23 -5.90
C ARG A 313 7.78 3.19 -5.32
N PRO A 314 7.59 4.52 -5.42
CA PRO A 314 8.50 5.48 -4.80
C PRO A 314 8.47 5.35 -3.26
N PRO A 315 9.51 5.79 -2.52
CA PRO A 315 9.49 5.71 -1.06
C PRO A 315 8.43 6.65 -0.45
N MET A 316 7.74 6.16 0.58
CA MET A 316 6.94 6.97 1.49
C MET A 316 7.87 7.49 2.59
N GLU A 317 8.28 8.74 2.48
CA GLU A 317 9.15 9.38 3.47
C GLU A 317 8.34 9.93 4.65
N ARG A 318 8.97 9.98 5.82
CA ARG A 318 8.42 10.61 7.04
C ARG A 318 8.43 12.14 6.91
N THR A 319 7.45 12.68 6.17
CA THR A 319 7.32 14.11 5.90
C THR A 319 6.77 14.89 7.11
N ARG A 320 6.84 16.22 7.06
CA ARG A 320 6.19 17.08 8.07
C ARG A 320 4.67 16.85 8.12
N GLY A 321 4.02 16.62 6.99
CA GLY A 321 2.60 16.31 6.90
C GLY A 321 2.27 14.98 7.59
N THR A 322 3.00 13.91 7.28
CA THR A 322 2.86 12.59 7.93
C THR A 322 3.05 12.69 9.44
N VAL A 323 4.06 13.44 9.89
CA VAL A 323 4.31 13.65 11.34
C VAL A 323 3.16 14.35 12.03
N ARG A 324 2.53 15.35 11.40
CA ARG A 324 1.34 16.02 11.96
C ARG A 324 0.19 15.04 12.11
N LEU A 325 -0.12 14.26 11.07
CA LEU A 325 -1.16 13.22 11.14
C LEU A 325 -0.88 12.20 12.25
N TYR A 326 0.37 11.71 12.34
CA TYR A 326 0.75 10.77 13.38
C TYR A 326 0.61 11.37 14.80
N ARG A 327 1.10 12.59 15.03
CA ARG A 327 1.00 13.25 16.35
C ARG A 327 -0.46 13.40 16.78
N ARG A 328 -1.34 13.76 15.83
CA ARG A 328 -2.76 13.83 16.08
C ARG A 328 -3.33 12.46 16.43
N ALA A 329 -3.04 11.43 15.64
CA ALA A 329 -3.47 10.06 15.91
C ALA A 329 -3.01 9.60 17.30
N ARG A 330 -1.75 9.88 17.68
CA ARG A 330 -1.20 9.55 18.99
C ARG A 330 -1.94 10.24 20.14
N ASN A 331 -2.28 11.52 20.01
CA ASN A 331 -3.01 12.25 21.03
C ASN A 331 -4.42 11.68 21.20
N LEU A 332 -5.15 11.43 20.11
CA LEU A 332 -6.48 10.82 20.14
C LEU A 332 -6.45 9.38 20.70
N ALA A 333 -5.41 8.61 20.37
CA ALA A 333 -5.22 7.26 20.94
C ALA A 333 -5.03 7.31 22.46
N ALA A 334 -4.27 8.28 22.97
CA ALA A 334 -4.11 8.49 24.41
C ALA A 334 -5.44 8.81 25.10
N GLU A 335 -6.31 9.62 24.48
CA GLU A 335 -7.67 9.89 24.99
C GLU A 335 -8.58 8.65 24.97
N LEU A 336 -8.34 7.71 24.02
CA LEU A 336 -9.00 6.40 23.98
C LEU A 336 -8.41 5.38 24.98
N GLY A 337 -7.33 5.74 25.67
CA GLY A 337 -6.71 4.92 26.71
C GLY A 337 -5.67 3.92 26.20
N PHE A 338 -5.10 4.10 25.00
CA PHE A 338 -4.01 3.24 24.53
C PHE A 338 -2.84 4.05 23.94
N ARG A 339 -1.66 3.44 23.99
CA ARG A 339 -0.45 3.99 23.41
C ARG A 339 -0.40 3.67 21.92
N LEU A 340 -0.11 4.65 21.09
CA LEU A 340 0.15 4.50 19.67
C LEU A 340 1.61 4.85 19.38
N ASP A 341 2.36 3.88 18.85
CA ASP A 341 3.73 4.07 18.39
C ASP A 341 3.78 4.34 16.88
N GLU A 342 4.95 4.76 16.37
CA GLU A 342 5.22 4.87 14.94
C GLU A 342 6.31 3.88 14.52
N ALA A 343 6.24 3.44 13.26
CA ALA A 343 7.21 2.52 12.67
C ALA A 343 7.57 2.92 11.24
N ALA A 344 8.70 2.40 10.78
CA ALA A 344 9.12 2.39 9.39
C ALA A 344 9.24 0.94 8.93
N THR A 345 8.80 0.62 7.71
CA THR A 345 8.83 -0.76 7.20
C THR A 345 9.54 -0.87 5.86
N GLY A 346 10.05 -2.06 5.55
CA GLY A 346 10.68 -2.39 4.25
C GLY A 346 9.68 -2.74 3.14
N GLY A 347 8.42 -3.10 3.49
CA GLY A 347 7.37 -3.34 2.53
C GLY A 347 6.72 -2.04 2.04
N ALA A 348 6.31 -1.99 0.79
CA ALA A 348 5.56 -0.88 0.21
C ALA A 348 4.05 -1.12 0.33
N SER A 349 3.26 -0.11 -0.02
CA SER A 349 1.81 -0.15 -0.21
C SER A 349 1.40 0.95 -1.18
N ASP A 350 0.11 1.06 -1.48
CA ASP A 350 -0.42 2.17 -2.27
C ASP A 350 -0.25 3.55 -1.61
N GLY A 351 0.00 3.57 -0.29
CA GLY A 351 0.40 4.78 0.43
C GLY A 351 1.71 5.40 -0.07
N ASN A 352 2.56 4.61 -0.71
CA ASN A 352 3.78 5.09 -1.35
C ASN A 352 3.45 6.07 -2.49
N PHE A 353 2.45 5.78 -3.31
CA PHE A 353 2.04 6.65 -4.43
C PHE A 353 1.51 7.99 -3.92
N THR A 354 0.61 7.96 -2.94
CA THR A 354 -0.02 9.17 -2.39
C THR A 354 0.99 10.08 -1.69
N SER A 355 1.91 9.48 -0.93
CA SER A 355 3.01 10.21 -0.28
C SER A 355 3.98 10.83 -1.29
N ALA A 356 4.25 10.14 -2.41
CA ALA A 356 5.13 10.66 -3.47
C ALA A 356 4.59 11.93 -4.15
N LEU A 357 3.26 12.10 -4.17
CA LEU A 357 2.57 13.32 -4.63
C LEU A 357 2.69 14.47 -3.62
N GLY A 358 3.26 14.23 -2.43
CA GLY A 358 3.36 15.21 -1.35
C GLY A 358 2.11 15.30 -0.47
N ILE A 359 1.13 14.45 -0.67
CA ILE A 359 -0.09 14.40 0.16
C ILE A 359 0.26 13.79 1.52
N PRO A 360 -0.14 14.43 2.65
CA PRO A 360 0.04 13.85 3.97
C PRO A 360 -0.59 12.45 4.04
N THR A 361 0.23 11.42 4.22
CA THR A 361 -0.19 10.02 4.24
C THR A 361 0.20 9.37 5.55
N LEU A 362 -0.72 8.67 6.21
CA LEU A 362 -0.48 7.84 7.38
C LEU A 362 -0.94 6.42 7.07
N ASP A 363 -0.08 5.45 7.33
CA ASP A 363 -0.28 4.07 6.90
C ASP A 363 -0.32 3.09 8.08
N GLY A 364 -0.72 1.83 7.85
CA GLY A 364 -0.83 0.84 8.91
C GLY A 364 -2.00 1.10 9.87
N MET A 365 -3.06 1.72 9.36
CA MET A 365 -4.20 2.12 10.20
C MET A 365 -5.22 1.00 10.40
N GLY A 366 -5.07 -0.11 9.71
CA GLY A 366 -5.92 -1.30 9.83
C GLY A 366 -5.67 -2.13 11.08
N ALA A 367 -5.88 -3.42 10.95
CA ALA A 367 -5.87 -4.35 12.08
C ALA A 367 -4.46 -4.61 12.63
N VAL A 368 -4.42 -5.03 13.89
CA VAL A 368 -3.25 -5.61 14.55
C VAL A 368 -3.33 -7.12 14.42
N GLY A 369 -2.25 -7.75 14.01
CA GLY A 369 -2.20 -9.19 13.82
C GLY A 369 -0.82 -9.65 13.37
N GLU A 370 -0.76 -10.83 12.82
CA GLU A 370 0.46 -11.44 12.30
C GLU A 370 0.17 -12.38 11.12
N GLY A 371 1.20 -12.71 10.38
CA GLY A 371 1.12 -13.74 9.35
C GLY A 371 0.54 -13.25 8.02
N ALA A 372 0.62 -11.95 7.68
CA ALA A 372 0.35 -11.53 6.31
C ALA A 372 1.13 -12.42 5.32
N HIS A 373 0.44 -12.94 4.29
CA HIS A 373 0.98 -13.89 3.30
C HIS A 373 1.44 -15.26 3.88
N ALA A 374 1.07 -15.57 5.13
CA ALA A 374 1.43 -16.84 5.77
C ALA A 374 0.20 -17.60 6.27
N ARG A 375 0.28 -18.95 6.32
CA ARG A 375 -0.87 -19.81 6.69
C ARG A 375 -1.44 -19.57 8.09
N HIS A 376 -0.74 -18.85 8.95
CA HIS A 376 -1.18 -18.45 10.28
C HIS A 376 -1.71 -17.01 10.31
N GLU A 377 -2.13 -16.47 9.18
CA GLU A 377 -2.68 -15.11 9.09
C GLU A 377 -3.88 -14.94 10.02
N SER A 378 -3.79 -13.90 10.88
CA SER A 378 -4.83 -13.62 11.87
C SER A 378 -4.79 -12.20 12.38
N VAL A 379 -5.92 -11.72 12.90
CA VAL A 379 -6.04 -10.43 13.58
C VAL A 379 -6.41 -10.60 15.06
N LEU A 380 -5.90 -9.72 15.91
CA LEU A 380 -6.24 -9.64 17.32
C LEU A 380 -7.54 -8.86 17.50
N ILE A 381 -8.58 -9.54 18.00
CA ILE A 381 -9.95 -8.97 18.11
C ILE A 381 -9.99 -7.82 19.11
N GLU A 382 -9.21 -7.88 20.19
CA GLU A 382 -9.18 -6.85 21.23
C GLU A 382 -8.77 -5.46 20.72
N HIS A 383 -7.96 -5.39 19.66
CA HIS A 383 -7.49 -4.14 19.08
C HIS A 383 -8.43 -3.55 18.01
N LEU A 384 -9.42 -4.31 17.53
CA LEU A 384 -10.30 -3.85 16.44
C LEU A 384 -11.15 -2.64 16.87
N ALA A 385 -11.86 -2.74 18.01
CA ALA A 385 -12.73 -1.64 18.46
C ALA A 385 -11.97 -0.34 18.81
N PRO A 386 -10.87 -0.36 19.58
CA PRO A 386 -10.11 0.86 19.86
C PRO A 386 -9.56 1.52 18.59
N ARG A 387 -9.05 0.74 17.63
CA ARG A 387 -8.50 1.28 16.39
C ARG A 387 -9.58 1.79 15.45
N THR A 388 -10.75 1.15 15.40
CA THR A 388 -11.92 1.65 14.67
C THR A 388 -12.40 2.98 15.24
N ALA A 389 -12.44 3.13 16.56
CA ALA A 389 -12.77 4.40 17.20
C ALA A 389 -11.75 5.51 16.87
N LEU A 390 -10.46 5.17 16.86
CA LEU A 390 -9.39 6.10 16.46
C LEU A 390 -9.54 6.52 15.00
N LEU A 391 -9.81 5.58 14.09
CA LEU A 391 -10.05 5.88 12.68
C LEU A 391 -11.25 6.81 12.50
N ALA A 392 -12.36 6.55 13.19
CA ALA A 392 -13.53 7.41 13.18
C ALA A 392 -13.20 8.84 13.70
N ALA A 393 -12.46 8.93 14.80
CA ALA A 393 -12.04 10.22 15.36
C ALA A 393 -11.17 11.03 14.37
N LEU A 394 -10.22 10.38 13.69
CA LEU A 394 -9.39 11.02 12.68
C LEU A 394 -10.20 11.50 11.48
N CYS A 395 -11.16 10.70 11.03
CA CYS A 395 -12.05 11.06 9.91
C CYS A 395 -13.05 12.16 10.26
N SER A 396 -13.48 12.29 11.52
CA SER A 396 -14.50 13.29 11.91
C SER A 396 -14.03 14.73 11.78
N THR A 397 -12.75 14.95 11.77
CA THR A 397 -12.12 16.28 11.77
C THR A 397 -11.61 16.69 10.38
N GLY A 398 -11.84 15.86 9.36
CA GLY A 398 -11.30 16.07 8.02
C GLY A 398 -9.76 16.04 8.01
N GLY A 399 -9.16 16.41 6.89
CA GLY A 399 -7.72 16.52 6.72
C GLY A 399 -7.10 17.78 7.34
N SER A 400 -7.70 18.35 8.40
CA SER A 400 -7.13 19.49 9.10
C SER A 400 -5.77 19.12 9.67
N THR A 401 -4.71 19.78 9.22
CA THR A 401 -3.31 19.54 9.60
C THR A 401 -2.84 20.59 10.61
#